data_c0fbf5e372522171de3666d626ba07b9
#
_entry.id   c0fbf5e372522171de3666d626ba07b9
#
_cell.length_a   1.000
_cell.length_b   1.000
_cell.length_c   1.000
_cell.angle_alpha   90.00
_cell.angle_beta   90.00
_cell.angle_gamma   90.00
#
_symmetry.space_group_name_H-M   'P 1'
#
loop_
_entity.id
_entity.type
_entity.pdbx_description
1 polymer ?
#
loop_
_entity_poly.entity_id
_entity_poly.type
_entity_poly.pdbx_seq_one_letter_code
_entity_poly.pdbx_strand_id
1 'polypeptide(L)'
;MREHKNFWDRNAGLYDCFMRKDRAVYEKIYELIRPIVKDKTVLELATGTGLIAKHIVKVTARIEATDASPEMIAEAKRGNCSAKLHFSVQDMFSLPYAGNSFDVVIVSNALHIVPQPEKSLREIKRVLKDDGVLIAPTFTHAENSLRGRIKAYFMRLAGFPLHSRWTSEEYLSFLRLRRGEHQNAIKTVPQRQGAGHRLLGCQRGKSA
;
A
#
# COMPACT_ATOMS: atom_id res chain seq x y z
N MET A 1 -2.20 -17.30 -7.85
CA MET A 1 -3.12 -16.41 -7.08
C MET A 1 -3.77 -17.10 -5.88
N ARG A 2 -4.18 -18.40 -5.94
CA ARG A 2 -4.85 -19.12 -4.81
C ARG A 2 -4.01 -19.28 -3.54
N GLU A 3 -2.69 -19.53 -3.62
CA GLU A 3 -1.83 -19.73 -2.44
C GLU A 3 -1.69 -18.49 -1.55
N HIS A 4 -1.64 -17.30 -2.15
CA HIS A 4 -1.48 -16.06 -1.39
C HIS A 4 -2.74 -15.65 -0.64
N LYS A 5 -3.93 -15.89 -1.22
CA LYS A 5 -5.20 -15.69 -0.52
C LYS A 5 -5.26 -16.49 0.77
N ASN A 6 -4.85 -17.75 0.74
CA ASN A 6 -4.89 -18.64 1.90
C ASN A 6 -3.99 -18.18 3.07
N PHE A 7 -2.89 -17.48 2.83
CA PHE A 7 -2.04 -16.95 3.91
C PHE A 7 -2.74 -15.79 4.64
N TRP A 8 -3.21 -14.78 3.89
CA TRP A 8 -3.84 -13.59 4.44
C TRP A 8 -5.17 -13.91 5.11
N ASP A 9 -5.97 -14.79 4.53
CA ASP A 9 -7.22 -15.26 5.11
C ASP A 9 -7.01 -15.89 6.49
N ARG A 10 -6.02 -16.77 6.62
CA ARG A 10 -5.72 -17.42 7.89
C ARG A 10 -5.17 -16.49 8.99
N ASN A 11 -4.55 -15.40 8.61
CA ASN A 11 -3.87 -14.50 9.53
C ASN A 11 -4.61 -13.17 9.77
N ALA A 12 -5.78 -12.95 9.17
CA ALA A 12 -6.51 -11.69 9.27
C ALA A 12 -6.76 -11.25 10.72
N GLY A 13 -7.24 -12.15 11.58
CA GLY A 13 -7.53 -11.83 12.98
C GLY A 13 -6.30 -11.53 13.86
N LEU A 14 -5.10 -11.92 13.40
CA LEU A 14 -3.84 -11.67 14.12
C LEU A 14 -3.04 -10.53 13.51
N TYR A 15 -3.44 -10.03 12.34
CA TYR A 15 -2.68 -9.05 11.56
C TYR A 15 -2.40 -7.77 12.36
N ASP A 16 -3.40 -7.20 13.01
CA ASP A 16 -3.24 -5.98 13.80
C ASP A 16 -2.27 -6.17 14.98
N CYS A 17 -2.23 -7.37 15.56
CA CYS A 17 -1.29 -7.71 16.62
C CYS A 17 0.14 -7.71 16.09
N PHE A 18 0.38 -8.25 14.90
CA PHE A 18 1.69 -8.21 14.25
C PHE A 18 2.13 -6.78 13.93
N MET A 19 1.20 -5.93 13.46
CA MET A 19 1.48 -4.55 13.06
C MET A 19 1.70 -3.60 14.24
N ARG A 20 1.34 -3.99 15.48
CA ARG A 20 1.61 -3.17 16.69
C ARG A 20 3.09 -2.84 16.90
N LYS A 21 3.99 -3.71 16.46
CA LYS A 21 5.45 -3.48 16.56
C LYS A 21 5.91 -2.31 15.69
N ASP A 22 5.19 -2.03 14.62
CA ASP A 22 5.52 -0.99 13.64
C ASP A 22 4.69 0.29 13.84
N ARG A 23 4.03 0.42 15.00
CA ARG A 23 3.12 1.54 15.30
C ARG A 23 3.75 2.92 15.06
N ALA A 24 4.98 3.13 15.53
CA ALA A 24 5.69 4.41 15.32
C ALA A 24 5.89 4.74 13.83
N VAL A 25 6.09 3.70 13.01
CA VAL A 25 6.22 3.83 11.55
C VAL A 25 4.88 4.22 10.93
N TYR A 26 3.79 3.59 11.35
CA TYR A 26 2.44 3.92 10.88
C TYR A 26 2.01 5.33 11.30
N GLU A 27 2.31 5.77 12.53
CA GLU A 27 2.05 7.17 12.94
C GLU A 27 2.75 8.16 12.01
N LYS A 28 4.00 7.88 11.63
CA LYS A 28 4.71 8.72 10.66
C LYS A 28 4.08 8.69 9.26
N ILE A 29 3.63 7.54 8.82
CA ILE A 29 2.86 7.41 7.55
C ILE A 29 1.60 8.28 7.63
N TYR A 30 0.84 8.22 8.72
CA TYR A 30 -0.38 9.00 8.89
C TYR A 30 -0.13 10.50 8.87
N GLU A 31 0.91 10.99 9.56
CA GLU A 31 1.32 12.40 9.52
C GLU A 31 1.59 12.89 8.09
N LEU A 32 2.28 12.06 7.30
CA LEU A 32 2.68 12.40 5.92
C LEU A 32 1.51 12.33 4.93
N ILE A 33 0.60 11.38 5.13
CA ILE A 33 -0.54 11.14 4.23
C ILE A 33 -1.67 12.14 4.46
N ARG A 34 -1.97 12.51 5.70
CA ARG A 34 -3.11 13.39 6.06
C ARG A 34 -3.24 14.66 5.22
N PRO A 35 -2.18 15.47 5.05
CA PRO A 35 -2.29 16.70 4.25
C PRO A 35 -2.54 16.43 2.76
N ILE A 36 -2.15 15.25 2.25
CA ILE A 36 -2.30 14.87 0.85
C ILE A 36 -3.72 14.40 0.55
N VAL A 37 -4.32 13.66 1.50
CA VAL A 37 -5.65 13.05 1.34
C VAL A 37 -6.79 13.93 1.83
N LYS A 38 -6.48 15.11 2.39
CA LYS A 38 -7.50 16.03 2.91
C LYS A 38 -8.47 16.42 1.80
N ASP A 39 -9.77 16.21 2.06
CA ASP A 39 -10.88 16.51 1.16
C ASP A 39 -10.79 15.82 -0.21
N LYS A 40 -10.07 14.67 -0.30
CA LYS A 40 -9.84 13.90 -1.51
C LYS A 40 -10.68 12.62 -1.56
N THR A 41 -10.97 12.17 -2.79
CA THR A 41 -11.49 10.81 -3.05
C THR A 41 -10.31 9.85 -3.14
N VAL A 42 -10.25 8.87 -2.24
CA VAL A 42 -9.12 7.98 -2.04
C VAL A 42 -9.49 6.55 -2.39
N LEU A 43 -8.61 5.85 -3.08
CA LEU A 43 -8.64 4.40 -3.23
C LEU A 43 -7.46 3.81 -2.45
N GLU A 44 -7.72 2.90 -1.53
CA GLU A 44 -6.68 2.09 -0.87
C GLU A 44 -6.74 0.66 -1.37
N LEU A 45 -5.62 0.18 -1.93
CA LEU A 45 -5.45 -1.18 -2.45
C LEU A 45 -4.69 -2.03 -1.45
N ALA A 46 -5.05 -3.30 -1.31
CA ALA A 46 -4.50 -4.23 -0.32
C ALA A 46 -4.57 -3.62 1.09
N THR A 47 -5.75 -3.14 1.46
CA THR A 47 -6.00 -2.40 2.71
C THR A 47 -5.81 -3.27 3.96
N GLY A 48 -5.81 -4.61 3.81
CA GLY A 48 -5.78 -5.54 4.93
C GLY A 48 -6.95 -5.30 5.88
N THR A 49 -6.67 -5.10 7.16
CA THR A 49 -7.66 -4.79 8.20
C THR A 49 -8.10 -3.32 8.23
N GLY A 50 -7.66 -2.52 7.24
CA GLY A 50 -8.06 -1.13 7.09
C GLY A 50 -7.33 -0.14 8.01
N LEU A 51 -6.10 -0.44 8.43
CA LEU A 51 -5.34 0.39 9.37
C LEU A 51 -5.17 1.83 8.89
N ILE A 52 -4.80 2.03 7.61
CA ILE A 52 -4.60 3.37 7.05
C ILE A 52 -5.96 4.02 6.79
N ALA A 53 -6.87 3.34 6.09
CA ALA A 53 -8.20 3.87 5.76
C ALA A 53 -8.95 4.38 6.98
N LYS A 54 -9.04 3.57 8.05
CA LYS A 54 -9.70 3.93 9.31
C LYS A 54 -9.08 5.17 9.97
N HIS A 55 -7.76 5.35 9.79
CA HIS A 55 -7.03 6.45 10.41
C HIS A 55 -7.22 7.78 9.66
N ILE A 56 -7.33 7.74 8.33
CA ILE A 56 -7.43 8.95 7.50
C ILE A 56 -8.87 9.34 7.14
N VAL A 57 -9.86 8.50 7.38
CA VAL A 57 -11.26 8.71 6.94
C VAL A 57 -11.86 10.04 7.43
N LYS A 58 -11.44 10.54 8.58
CA LYS A 58 -11.97 11.79 9.14
C LYS A 58 -11.61 13.02 8.30
N VAL A 59 -10.52 12.97 7.57
CA VAL A 59 -10.00 14.11 6.78
C VAL A 59 -10.25 13.97 5.28
N THR A 60 -10.68 12.81 4.80
CA THR A 60 -10.97 12.55 3.37
C THR A 60 -12.40 12.92 3.00
N ALA A 61 -12.66 13.13 1.72
CA ALA A 61 -14.03 13.23 1.19
C ALA A 61 -14.69 11.83 1.19
N ARG A 62 -14.02 10.83 0.63
CA ARG A 62 -14.47 9.43 0.54
C ARG A 62 -13.27 8.48 0.40
N ILE A 63 -13.43 7.27 0.92
CA ILE A 63 -12.45 6.18 0.75
C ILE A 63 -13.14 4.93 0.25
N GLU A 64 -12.63 4.38 -0.86
CA GLU A 64 -12.81 2.99 -1.26
C GLU A 64 -11.58 2.22 -0.80
N ALA A 65 -11.73 1.25 0.10
CA ALA A 65 -10.66 0.44 0.65
C ALA A 65 -10.86 -1.02 0.25
N THR A 66 -9.90 -1.59 -0.47
CA THR A 66 -10.07 -2.88 -1.12
C THR A 66 -8.96 -3.85 -0.75
N ASP A 67 -9.31 -5.11 -0.66
CA ASP A 67 -8.37 -6.22 -0.49
C ASP A 67 -8.84 -7.44 -1.28
N ALA A 68 -7.93 -8.31 -1.67
CA ALA A 68 -8.26 -9.55 -2.35
C ALA A 68 -8.74 -10.65 -1.38
N SER A 69 -8.48 -10.50 -0.07
CA SER A 69 -8.88 -11.42 0.99
C SER A 69 -10.26 -11.04 1.56
N PRO A 70 -11.27 -11.91 1.45
CA PRO A 70 -12.56 -11.69 2.09
C PRO A 70 -12.46 -11.58 3.61
N GLU A 71 -11.56 -12.33 4.25
CA GLU A 71 -11.36 -12.33 5.68
C GLU A 71 -10.73 -11.03 6.18
N MET A 72 -9.76 -10.47 5.43
CA MET A 72 -9.22 -9.13 5.70
C MET A 72 -10.32 -8.08 5.63
N ILE A 73 -11.17 -8.13 4.60
CA ILE A 73 -12.30 -7.20 4.46
C ILE A 73 -13.34 -7.39 5.57
N ALA A 74 -13.61 -8.62 5.99
CA ALA A 74 -14.51 -8.89 7.12
C ALA A 74 -13.95 -8.26 8.41
N GLU A 75 -12.65 -8.40 8.67
CA GLU A 75 -11.98 -7.79 9.81
C GLU A 75 -11.94 -6.25 9.68
N ALA A 76 -11.68 -5.73 8.49
CA ALA A 76 -11.68 -4.29 8.22
C ALA A 76 -13.05 -3.64 8.50
N LYS A 77 -14.15 -4.31 8.20
CA LYS A 77 -15.51 -3.81 8.46
C LYS A 77 -15.84 -3.74 9.95
N ARG A 78 -15.16 -4.51 10.79
CA ARG A 78 -15.43 -4.49 12.25
C ARG A 78 -15.09 -3.12 12.83
N GLY A 79 -16.08 -2.55 13.55
CA GLY A 79 -15.95 -1.24 14.19
C GLY A 79 -15.90 -0.04 13.23
N ASN A 80 -16.14 -0.24 11.92
CA ASN A 80 -16.29 0.89 11.00
C ASN A 80 -17.73 1.41 11.02
N CYS A 81 -17.88 2.67 11.46
CA CYS A 81 -19.17 3.37 11.49
C CYS A 81 -19.20 4.57 10.53
N SER A 82 -18.16 4.78 9.71
CA SER A 82 -18.06 5.93 8.83
C SER A 82 -18.75 5.67 7.49
N ALA A 83 -19.73 6.47 7.13
CA ALA A 83 -20.35 6.45 5.79
C ALA A 83 -19.39 6.85 4.65
N LYS A 84 -18.26 7.48 4.98
CA LYS A 84 -17.23 7.87 4.00
C LYS A 84 -16.27 6.74 3.64
N LEU A 85 -16.28 5.64 4.38
CA LEU A 85 -15.33 4.52 4.22
C LEU A 85 -16.07 3.26 3.82
N HIS A 86 -15.82 2.82 2.60
CA HIS A 86 -16.38 1.61 2.03
C HIS A 86 -15.30 0.54 1.86
N PHE A 87 -15.56 -0.66 2.40
CA PHE A 87 -14.68 -1.83 2.27
C PHE A 87 -15.26 -2.86 1.31
N SER A 88 -14.49 -3.28 0.30
CA SER A 88 -14.91 -4.30 -0.66
C SER A 88 -13.78 -5.26 -1.04
N VAL A 89 -14.16 -6.49 -1.42
CA VAL A 89 -13.22 -7.48 -1.95
C VAL A 89 -13.01 -7.17 -3.43
N GLN A 90 -11.77 -6.84 -3.82
CA GLN A 90 -11.42 -6.50 -5.20
C GLN A 90 -10.04 -7.04 -5.58
N ASP A 91 -9.87 -7.32 -6.86
CA ASP A 91 -8.57 -7.67 -7.43
C ASP A 91 -7.87 -6.40 -7.95
N MET A 92 -6.70 -6.07 -7.40
CA MET A 92 -5.92 -4.91 -7.83
C MET A 92 -5.38 -5.00 -9.27
N PHE A 93 -5.49 -6.17 -9.89
CA PHE A 93 -5.12 -6.37 -11.28
C PHE A 93 -6.27 -6.08 -12.28
N SER A 94 -7.50 -5.89 -11.78
CA SER A 94 -8.69 -5.57 -12.57
C SER A 94 -9.70 -4.85 -11.70
N LEU A 95 -9.55 -3.52 -11.61
CA LEU A 95 -10.36 -2.69 -10.73
C LEU A 95 -11.69 -2.32 -11.38
N PRO A 96 -12.83 -2.44 -10.67
CA PRO A 96 -14.16 -2.16 -11.21
C PRO A 96 -14.50 -0.67 -11.22
N TYR A 97 -13.49 0.20 -11.31
CA TYR A 97 -13.66 1.65 -11.30
C TYR A 97 -13.36 2.23 -12.67
N ALA A 98 -14.05 3.32 -13.03
CA ALA A 98 -13.75 4.07 -14.25
C ALA A 98 -12.35 4.70 -14.19
N GLY A 99 -11.78 5.04 -15.34
CA GLY A 99 -10.57 5.84 -15.39
C GLY A 99 -10.77 7.22 -14.76
N ASN A 100 -9.69 7.83 -14.28
CA ASN A 100 -9.70 9.19 -13.71
C ASN A 100 -10.69 9.37 -12.54
N SER A 101 -10.90 8.35 -11.69
CA SER A 101 -11.90 8.36 -10.63
C SER A 101 -11.37 8.85 -9.28
N PHE A 102 -10.07 8.70 -9.01
CA PHE A 102 -9.51 8.97 -7.68
C PHE A 102 -8.46 10.06 -7.70
N ASP A 103 -8.52 10.95 -6.70
CA ASP A 103 -7.48 11.97 -6.48
C ASP A 103 -6.21 11.35 -5.89
N VAL A 104 -6.36 10.30 -5.08
CA VAL A 104 -5.24 9.63 -4.42
C VAL A 104 -5.46 8.11 -4.46
N VAL A 105 -4.41 7.38 -4.83
CA VAL A 105 -4.36 5.93 -4.67
C VAL A 105 -3.27 5.59 -3.64
N ILE A 106 -3.61 4.78 -2.65
CA ILE A 106 -2.70 4.28 -1.62
C ILE A 106 -2.50 2.78 -1.83
N VAL A 107 -1.25 2.32 -1.84
CA VAL A 107 -0.90 0.91 -1.86
C VAL A 107 0.28 0.66 -0.92
N SER A 108 -0.03 0.24 0.31
CA SER A 108 0.97 0.08 1.36
C SER A 108 1.41 -1.39 1.48
N ASN A 109 2.73 -1.62 1.47
CA ASN A 109 3.34 -2.94 1.70
C ASN A 109 2.82 -4.08 0.80
N ALA A 110 2.32 -3.78 -0.41
CA ALA A 110 1.70 -4.78 -1.28
C ALA A 110 2.48 -5.03 -2.58
N LEU A 111 3.02 -4.01 -3.25
CA LEU A 111 3.61 -4.17 -4.58
C LEU A 111 4.77 -5.17 -4.62
N HIS A 112 5.50 -5.35 -3.52
CA HIS A 112 6.61 -6.32 -3.44
C HIS A 112 6.18 -7.77 -3.21
N ILE A 113 4.91 -8.00 -2.85
CA ILE A 113 4.36 -9.33 -2.56
C ILE A 113 3.38 -9.82 -3.62
N VAL A 114 3.03 -9.00 -4.59
CA VAL A 114 2.14 -9.42 -5.68
C VAL A 114 2.92 -9.97 -6.86
N PRO A 115 2.36 -10.96 -7.61
CA PRO A 115 3.07 -11.64 -8.68
C PRO A 115 3.29 -10.78 -9.93
N GLN A 116 2.46 -9.76 -10.15
CA GLN A 116 2.48 -8.91 -11.36
C GLN A 116 2.35 -7.42 -10.98
N PRO A 117 3.36 -6.84 -10.32
CA PRO A 117 3.28 -5.46 -9.83
C PRO A 117 3.11 -4.42 -10.96
N GLU A 118 3.60 -4.72 -12.18
CA GLU A 118 3.40 -3.87 -13.35
C GLU A 118 1.93 -3.79 -13.78
N LYS A 119 1.20 -4.90 -13.66
CA LYS A 119 -0.24 -4.92 -13.97
C LYS A 119 -1.01 -4.07 -12.97
N SER A 120 -0.65 -4.17 -11.68
CA SER A 120 -1.21 -3.30 -10.64
C SER A 120 -0.94 -1.83 -10.94
N LEU A 121 0.28 -1.46 -11.32
CA LEU A 121 0.60 -0.06 -11.64
C LEU A 121 -0.17 0.46 -12.86
N ARG A 122 -0.45 -0.37 -13.88
CA ARG A 122 -1.29 0.04 -15.02
C ARG A 122 -2.73 0.35 -14.56
N GLU A 123 -3.32 -0.50 -13.71
CA GLU A 123 -4.65 -0.27 -13.17
C GLU A 123 -4.69 0.95 -12.24
N ILE A 124 -3.69 1.10 -11.37
CA ILE A 124 -3.54 2.30 -10.53
C ILE A 124 -3.50 3.56 -11.40
N LYS A 125 -2.66 3.56 -12.45
CA LYS A 125 -2.56 4.71 -13.37
C LYS A 125 -3.89 4.99 -14.08
N ARG A 126 -4.63 3.96 -14.48
CA ARG A 126 -5.91 4.10 -15.17
C ARG A 126 -6.98 4.76 -14.30
N VAL A 127 -7.06 4.37 -13.02
CA VAL A 127 -8.08 4.88 -12.10
C VAL A 127 -7.70 6.20 -11.43
N LEU A 128 -6.43 6.55 -11.42
CA LEU A 128 -5.91 7.80 -10.85
C LEU A 128 -6.19 8.95 -11.82
N LYS A 129 -6.60 10.11 -11.30
CA LYS A 129 -6.75 11.34 -12.09
C LYS A 129 -5.41 11.82 -12.62
N ASP A 130 -5.42 12.68 -13.66
CA ASP A 130 -4.19 13.19 -14.30
C ASP A 130 -3.29 13.95 -13.32
N ASP A 131 -3.88 14.71 -12.39
CA ASP A 131 -3.19 15.40 -11.29
C ASP A 131 -3.16 14.58 -9.99
N GLY A 132 -3.59 13.35 -10.03
CA GLY A 132 -3.71 12.46 -8.89
C GLY A 132 -2.36 12.03 -8.30
N VAL A 133 -2.39 11.52 -7.08
CA VAL A 133 -1.20 11.15 -6.31
C VAL A 133 -1.21 9.66 -5.98
N LEU A 134 -0.13 8.94 -6.33
CA LEU A 134 0.14 7.60 -5.83
C LEU A 134 0.96 7.67 -4.53
N ILE A 135 0.49 7.01 -3.48
CA ILE A 135 1.18 6.80 -2.20
C ILE A 135 1.46 5.31 -2.05
N ALA A 136 2.73 4.93 -2.13
CA ALA A 136 3.14 3.52 -2.11
C ALA A 136 4.25 3.24 -1.07
N PRO A 137 3.96 3.40 0.24
CA PRO A 137 4.95 3.07 1.27
C PRO A 137 5.22 1.58 1.30
N THR A 138 6.49 1.21 1.50
CA THR A 138 6.90 -0.20 1.61
C THR A 138 8.09 -0.35 2.54
N PHE A 139 8.18 -1.50 3.19
CA PHE A 139 9.38 -1.91 3.89
C PHE A 139 10.37 -2.48 2.86
N THR A 140 11.54 -1.85 2.74
CA THR A 140 12.59 -2.40 1.90
C THR A 140 13.52 -3.27 2.74
N HIS A 141 13.81 -4.47 2.26
CA HIS A 141 14.80 -5.36 2.86
C HIS A 141 16.18 -5.01 2.32
N ALA A 142 16.69 -3.83 2.67
CA ALA A 142 17.92 -3.24 2.12
C ALA A 142 19.22 -3.97 2.52
N GLU A 143 19.15 -4.97 3.36
CA GLU A 143 20.36 -5.67 3.80
C GLU A 143 20.42 -7.09 3.24
N ASN A 144 21.40 -7.33 2.37
CA ASN A 144 21.90 -8.68 2.03
C ASN A 144 22.61 -9.35 3.23
N SER A 145 22.20 -9.01 4.47
CA SER A 145 22.73 -9.63 5.66
C SER A 145 22.31 -11.09 5.73
N LEU A 146 23.19 -11.95 6.20
CA LEU A 146 22.91 -13.39 6.41
C LEU A 146 21.66 -13.57 7.28
N ARG A 147 21.48 -12.72 8.30
CA ARG A 147 20.26 -12.68 9.16
C ARG A 147 18.99 -12.36 8.37
N GLY A 148 19.05 -11.41 7.43
CA GLY A 148 17.92 -11.08 6.56
C GLY A 148 17.55 -12.23 5.62
N ARG A 149 18.53 -12.97 5.10
CA ARG A 149 18.29 -14.15 4.25
C ARG A 149 17.65 -15.29 5.05
N ILE A 150 18.14 -15.55 6.26
CA ILE A 150 17.58 -16.57 7.16
C ILE A 150 16.14 -16.20 7.53
N LYS A 151 15.87 -14.95 7.91
CA LYS A 151 14.51 -14.46 8.22
C LYS A 151 13.58 -14.65 7.03
N ALA A 152 14.00 -14.28 5.82
CA ALA A 152 13.21 -14.43 4.60
C ALA A 152 12.91 -15.90 4.28
N TYR A 153 13.88 -16.81 4.53
CA TYR A 153 13.67 -18.25 4.38
C TYR A 153 12.58 -18.78 5.32
N PHE A 154 12.65 -18.43 6.61
CA PHE A 154 11.61 -18.83 7.58
C PHE A 154 10.26 -18.20 7.28
N MET A 155 10.20 -16.96 6.79
CA MET A 155 8.94 -16.33 6.34
C MET A 155 8.32 -17.09 5.16
N ARG A 156 9.15 -17.56 4.21
CA ARG A 156 8.69 -18.42 3.10
C ARG A 156 8.16 -19.75 3.58
N LEU A 157 8.85 -20.40 4.52
CA LEU A 157 8.38 -21.66 5.15
C LEU A 157 7.04 -21.45 5.88
N ALA A 158 6.81 -20.27 6.47
CA ALA A 158 5.54 -19.90 7.08
C ALA A 158 4.45 -19.55 6.05
N GLY A 159 4.75 -19.66 4.74
CA GLY A 159 3.81 -19.37 3.66
C GLY A 159 3.66 -17.90 3.30
N PHE A 160 4.56 -17.01 3.81
CA PHE A 160 4.51 -15.59 3.46
C PHE A 160 4.91 -15.38 1.98
N PRO A 161 4.09 -14.68 1.18
CA PRO A 161 4.30 -14.53 -0.26
C PRO A 161 5.35 -13.45 -0.57
N LEU A 162 6.63 -13.80 -0.46
CA LEU A 162 7.72 -12.91 -0.88
C LEU A 162 8.04 -13.14 -2.36
N HIS A 163 7.51 -12.29 -3.25
CA HIS A 163 7.82 -12.35 -4.69
C HIS A 163 9.04 -11.52 -5.06
N SER A 164 9.17 -10.30 -4.54
CA SER A 164 10.25 -9.38 -4.89
C SER A 164 10.98 -8.88 -3.66
N ARG A 165 12.31 -8.88 -3.72
CA ARG A 165 13.19 -8.32 -2.69
C ARG A 165 13.86 -7.08 -3.28
N TRP A 166 13.13 -5.98 -3.29
CA TRP A 166 13.66 -4.72 -3.81
C TRP A 166 14.49 -3.99 -2.76
N THR A 167 15.61 -3.47 -3.20
CA THR A 167 16.28 -2.37 -2.51
C THR A 167 15.44 -1.10 -2.62
N SER A 168 15.76 -0.10 -1.84
CA SER A 168 15.10 1.21 -1.92
C SER A 168 15.21 1.83 -3.31
N GLU A 169 16.38 1.69 -3.95
CA GLU A 169 16.66 2.24 -5.27
C GLU A 169 15.89 1.50 -6.36
N GLU A 170 15.87 0.17 -6.32
CA GLU A 170 15.12 -0.66 -7.25
C GLU A 170 13.62 -0.38 -7.17
N TYR A 171 13.06 -0.25 -5.96
CA TYR A 171 11.65 0.08 -5.77
C TYR A 171 11.31 1.46 -6.31
N LEU A 172 12.13 2.46 -6.04
CA LEU A 172 11.96 3.81 -6.58
C LEU A 172 12.12 3.82 -8.10
N SER A 173 13.09 3.08 -8.64
CA SER A 173 13.30 2.93 -10.07
C SER A 173 12.08 2.27 -10.73
N PHE A 174 11.56 1.20 -10.13
CA PHE A 174 10.33 0.53 -10.59
C PHE A 174 9.14 1.50 -10.65
N LEU A 175 8.95 2.31 -9.63
CA LEU A 175 7.89 3.32 -9.62
C LEU A 175 8.13 4.44 -10.65
N ARG A 176 9.39 4.78 -10.97
CA ARG A 176 9.78 5.84 -11.92
C ARG A 176 9.75 5.39 -13.39
N LEU A 177 10.27 4.20 -13.70
CA LEU A 177 10.43 3.69 -15.07
C LEU A 177 9.10 3.50 -15.82
N ARG A 178 7.98 3.39 -15.11
CA ARG A 178 6.64 3.27 -15.68
C ARG A 178 5.91 4.61 -15.83
N ARG A 179 6.67 5.70 -15.77
CA ARG A 179 6.24 7.09 -15.81
C ARG A 179 6.16 7.66 -17.22
N GLY A 180 5.73 6.89 -18.24
CA GLY A 180 5.56 7.46 -19.59
C GLY A 180 4.79 8.78 -19.54
N GLU A 181 5.44 9.86 -19.91
CA GLU A 181 5.01 11.19 -20.40
C GLU A 181 3.98 12.04 -19.63
N HIS A 182 3.36 11.59 -18.56
CA HIS A 182 2.51 12.43 -17.70
C HIS A 182 3.11 12.55 -16.29
N GLN A 183 3.38 13.81 -15.90
CA GLN A 183 4.13 14.22 -14.70
C GLN A 183 3.32 14.06 -13.41
N ASN A 184 2.99 12.85 -12.97
CA ASN A 184 2.38 12.64 -11.67
C ASN A 184 3.44 12.30 -10.64
N ALA A 185 3.43 13.05 -9.53
CA ALA A 185 4.53 13.10 -8.60
C ALA A 185 4.49 12.00 -7.55
N ILE A 186 5.62 11.36 -7.35
CA ILE A 186 5.95 10.48 -6.22
C ILE A 186 6.75 11.34 -5.22
N LYS A 187 6.30 11.54 -4.00
CA LYS A 187 7.11 12.15 -2.92
C LYS A 187 7.87 11.07 -2.18
N THR A 188 9.18 11.11 -2.26
CA THR A 188 10.06 10.33 -1.38
C THR A 188 10.28 11.09 -0.08
N VAL A 189 10.15 10.40 1.04
CA VAL A 189 10.50 10.96 2.34
C VAL A 189 11.86 10.41 2.74
N PRO A 190 12.90 11.28 2.92
CA PRO A 190 14.20 10.82 3.39
C PRO A 190 14.10 10.38 4.86
N GLN A 191 14.70 9.22 5.18
CA GLN A 191 14.86 8.78 6.56
C GLN A 191 16.24 9.14 7.12
N ARG A 192 16.24 9.57 8.40
CA ARG A 192 17.46 9.58 9.22
C ARG A 192 17.91 8.14 9.49
N GLN A 193 19.19 7.90 9.32
CA GLN A 193 19.85 6.63 9.64
C GLN A 193 19.69 6.33 11.14
N GLY A 194 19.10 5.21 11.47
CA GLY A 194 18.98 4.68 12.82
C GLY A 194 17.90 3.61 12.89
N ALA A 195 18.35 2.33 12.98
CA ALA A 195 17.54 1.13 13.15
C ALA A 195 16.63 0.71 11.98
N GLY A 196 17.18 -0.03 11.03
CA GLY A 196 16.61 -1.24 10.40
C GLY A 196 15.37 -1.16 9.51
N HIS A 197 14.65 -0.06 9.43
CA HIS A 197 13.45 0.04 8.59
C HIS A 197 13.43 1.35 7.81
N ARG A 198 13.43 1.24 6.48
CA ARG A 198 13.29 2.40 5.59
C ARG A 198 11.89 2.45 5.00
N LEU A 199 11.20 3.56 5.22
CA LEU A 199 9.93 3.90 4.55
C LEU A 199 10.21 4.67 3.26
N LEU A 200 9.56 4.30 2.19
CA LEU A 200 9.68 4.97 0.91
C LEU A 200 8.31 5.25 0.30
N GLY A 201 8.13 6.46 -0.09
CA GLY A 201 7.42 6.94 -1.25
C GLY A 201 6.08 7.62 -1.11
N CYS A 202 6.11 8.95 -1.26
CA CYS A 202 4.95 9.77 -1.66
C CYS A 202 5.42 10.84 -2.65
N GLN A 203 4.72 11.04 -3.78
CA GLN A 203 5.07 12.10 -4.74
C GLN A 203 3.85 12.84 -5.33
N ARG A 204 4.02 14.14 -5.60
CA ARG A 204 3.08 15.01 -6.34
C ARG A 204 3.65 15.42 -7.70
N GLY A 205 2.77 15.61 -8.68
CA GLY A 205 3.06 16.37 -9.90
C GLY A 205 3.18 17.87 -9.63
N LYS A 206 4.07 18.51 -10.33
CA LYS A 206 3.99 19.96 -10.55
C LYS A 206 3.52 20.16 -11.97
N SER A 207 2.40 20.85 -12.12
CA SER A 207 2.08 21.52 -13.38
C SER A 207 3.07 22.68 -13.54
N ALA A 208 3.75 22.73 -14.66
CA ALA A 208 4.35 23.96 -15.15
C ALA A 208 3.27 24.75 -15.85
#